data_07b6bed9cec338a3e56c13c1b10e0912
#
_entry.id   07b6bed9cec338a3e56c13c1b10e0912
#
_cell.length_a   1.000
_cell.length_b   1.000
_cell.length_c   1.000
_cell.angle_alpha   90.00
_cell.angle_beta   90.00
_cell.angle_gamma   90.00
#
_symmetry.space_group_name_H-M   'P 1'
#
loop_
_entity.id
_entity.type
_entity.pdbx_description
1 polymer ?
#
loop_
_entity_poly.entity_id
_entity_poly.type
_entity_poly.pdbx_seq_one_letter_code
_entity_poly.pdbx_strand_id
1 'polypeptide(L)'
;HAQEMDFNDIRTTLQALIAVYDNCNSLHTNAHDEAFTTPTEDSLRRALAIQLVINREWGLSKNENPNQGAFIIDELTDLVEESVLQEFERISERGGVLGAMETGYQRSRIQEESLHYETMKHDGTLPIIGVNTFLNPKQEKIDETPELQRSSEEEKQSQITRLREFQSSHKSESEKMLKRLKAAATQNENVFEVLIEAVRVCSLGQITDALFDAGGQYRRSM
;
A
#
# COMPACT_ATOMS: atom_id res chain seq x y z
N HIS A 1 -12.87 0.35 6.99
CA HIS A 1 -13.11 1.17 8.17
C HIS A 1 -12.93 0.35 9.44
N ALA A 2 -12.51 0.99 10.55
CA ALA A 2 -12.31 0.32 11.84
C ALA A 2 -13.64 0.08 12.60
N GLN A 3 -14.63 0.93 12.34
CA GLN A 3 -15.98 0.76 12.87
C GLN A 3 -16.71 -0.31 12.06
N GLU A 4 -17.44 -1.19 12.75
CA GLU A 4 -18.18 -2.29 12.13
C GLU A 4 -17.39 -3.01 11.03
N MET A 5 -16.23 -3.54 11.41
CA MET A 5 -15.24 -4.13 10.51
C MET A 5 -15.80 -5.25 9.62
N ASP A 6 -16.83 -5.96 10.09
CA ASP A 6 -17.47 -7.05 9.32
C ASP A 6 -18.05 -6.56 7.98
N PHE A 7 -18.46 -5.29 7.89
CA PHE A 7 -18.92 -4.71 6.63
C PHE A 7 -17.78 -4.53 5.62
N ASN A 8 -16.52 -4.60 6.04
CA ASN A 8 -15.40 -4.48 5.12
C ASN A 8 -15.31 -5.66 4.14
N ASP A 9 -15.73 -6.87 4.54
CA ASP A 9 -15.79 -8.00 3.61
C ASP A 9 -16.78 -7.76 2.48
N ILE A 10 -17.92 -7.13 2.77
CA ILE A 10 -18.91 -6.75 1.76
C ILE A 10 -18.31 -5.72 0.82
N ARG A 11 -17.65 -4.69 1.36
CA ARG A 11 -16.98 -3.65 0.55
C ARG A 11 -15.90 -4.24 -0.34
N THR A 12 -15.01 -5.07 0.23
CA THR A 12 -13.93 -5.72 -0.50
C THR A 12 -14.46 -6.64 -1.58
N THR A 13 -15.55 -7.36 -1.33
CA THR A 13 -16.19 -8.22 -2.34
C THR A 13 -16.69 -7.43 -3.53
N LEU A 14 -17.39 -6.31 -3.29
CA LEU A 14 -17.89 -5.43 -4.36
C LEU A 14 -16.75 -4.75 -5.13
N GLN A 15 -15.73 -4.28 -4.44
CA GLN A 15 -14.54 -3.69 -5.06
C GLN A 15 -13.79 -4.71 -5.92
N ALA A 16 -13.64 -5.94 -5.43
CA ALA A 16 -13.03 -7.04 -6.18
C ALA A 16 -13.85 -7.39 -7.45
N LEU A 17 -15.17 -7.41 -7.34
CA LEU A 17 -16.06 -7.63 -8.48
C LEU A 17 -15.89 -6.54 -9.54
N ILE A 18 -15.86 -5.28 -9.14
CA ILE A 18 -15.66 -4.14 -10.05
C ILE A 18 -14.30 -4.24 -10.73
N ALA A 19 -13.23 -4.55 -9.99
CA ALA A 19 -11.88 -4.70 -10.54
C ALA A 19 -11.80 -5.81 -11.60
N VAL A 20 -12.49 -6.94 -11.38
CA VAL A 20 -12.57 -8.03 -12.37
C VAL A 20 -13.31 -7.57 -13.63
N TYR A 21 -14.42 -6.85 -13.47
CA TYR A 21 -15.17 -6.29 -14.62
C TYR A 21 -14.37 -5.24 -15.39
N ASP A 22 -13.50 -4.50 -14.71
CA ASP A 22 -12.60 -3.51 -15.33
C ASP A 22 -11.31 -4.14 -15.90
N ASN A 23 -11.27 -5.46 -15.99
CA ASN A 23 -10.17 -6.21 -16.59
C ASN A 23 -8.80 -5.94 -15.94
N CYS A 24 -8.74 -5.87 -14.62
CA CYS A 24 -7.49 -5.65 -13.89
C CYS A 24 -6.46 -6.75 -14.14
N ASN A 25 -5.18 -6.39 -14.24
CA ASN A 25 -4.08 -7.34 -14.45
C ASN A 25 -3.75 -8.16 -13.20
N SER A 26 -4.01 -7.61 -12.02
CA SER A 26 -3.82 -8.27 -10.73
C SER A 26 -4.83 -7.73 -9.73
N LEU A 27 -5.16 -8.55 -8.74
CA LEU A 27 -6.13 -8.19 -7.71
C LEU A 27 -5.61 -8.59 -6.33
N HIS A 28 -5.67 -7.63 -5.41
CA HIS A 28 -5.48 -7.85 -3.98
C HIS A 28 -6.80 -7.58 -3.24
N THR A 29 -7.14 -8.45 -2.30
CA THR A 29 -8.31 -8.30 -1.44
C THR A 29 -7.86 -8.20 0.02
N ASN A 30 -8.18 -7.08 0.67
CA ASN A 30 -7.82 -6.82 2.04
C ASN A 30 -8.66 -7.67 3.01
N ALA A 31 -8.05 -8.10 4.10
CA ALA A 31 -8.78 -8.70 5.21
C ALA A 31 -9.67 -7.65 5.91
N HIS A 32 -10.83 -8.06 6.42
CA HIS A 32 -11.80 -7.14 6.99
C HIS A 32 -11.27 -6.37 8.22
N ASP A 33 -10.35 -6.97 8.97
CA ASP A 33 -9.73 -6.45 10.19
C ASP A 33 -8.44 -5.65 9.95
N GLU A 34 -7.98 -5.52 8.70
CA GLU A 34 -6.75 -4.79 8.36
C GLU A 34 -6.78 -3.32 8.78
N ALA A 35 -7.97 -2.71 8.84
CA ALA A 35 -8.14 -1.34 9.31
C ALA A 35 -7.79 -1.16 10.80
N PHE A 36 -7.67 -2.23 11.56
CA PHE A 36 -7.45 -2.21 13.00
C PHE A 36 -6.16 -2.91 13.43
N THR A 37 -5.85 -4.07 12.84
CA THR A 37 -4.73 -4.93 13.26
C THR A 37 -4.07 -5.65 12.09
N THR A 38 -2.98 -6.36 12.35
CA THR A 38 -2.46 -7.36 11.43
C THR A 38 -3.48 -8.49 11.29
N PRO A 39 -3.82 -8.91 10.06
CA PRO A 39 -4.84 -9.92 9.81
C PRO A 39 -4.60 -11.24 10.54
N THR A 40 -5.68 -11.85 11.01
CA THR A 40 -5.69 -13.21 11.56
C THR A 40 -5.71 -14.25 10.44
N GLU A 41 -5.49 -15.54 10.77
CA GLU A 41 -5.63 -16.63 9.79
C GLU A 41 -7.04 -16.72 9.21
N ASP A 42 -8.06 -16.50 10.04
CA ASP A 42 -9.46 -16.51 9.60
C ASP A 42 -9.75 -15.36 8.65
N SER A 43 -9.34 -14.15 8.99
CA SER A 43 -9.55 -12.97 8.14
C SER A 43 -8.79 -13.07 6.80
N LEU A 44 -7.58 -13.62 6.79
CA LEU A 44 -6.82 -13.92 5.58
C LEU A 44 -7.53 -14.97 4.71
N ARG A 45 -8.06 -16.01 5.33
CA ARG A 45 -8.82 -17.04 4.63
C ARG A 45 -10.08 -16.45 3.97
N ARG A 46 -10.81 -15.56 4.66
CA ARG A 46 -11.99 -14.86 4.14
C ARG A 46 -11.61 -13.97 2.97
N ALA A 47 -10.54 -13.19 3.08
CA ALA A 47 -10.04 -12.34 2.00
C ALA A 47 -9.67 -13.13 0.73
N LEU A 48 -9.02 -14.30 0.89
CA LEU A 48 -8.74 -15.19 -0.23
C LEU A 48 -10.02 -15.83 -0.79
N ALA A 49 -10.98 -16.18 0.07
CA ALA A 49 -12.25 -16.76 -0.34
C ALA A 49 -13.05 -15.83 -1.26
N ILE A 50 -12.99 -14.51 -1.07
CA ILE A 50 -13.62 -13.52 -1.95
C ILE A 50 -13.18 -13.75 -3.40
N GLN A 51 -11.88 -13.84 -3.65
CA GLN A 51 -11.35 -14.08 -5.00
C GLN A 51 -11.75 -15.45 -5.55
N LEU A 52 -11.72 -16.47 -4.71
CA LEU A 52 -12.09 -17.83 -5.11
C LEU A 52 -13.58 -17.94 -5.44
N VAL A 53 -14.47 -17.29 -4.70
CA VAL A 53 -15.91 -17.24 -4.99
C VAL A 53 -16.17 -16.57 -6.33
N ILE A 54 -15.61 -15.38 -6.55
CA ILE A 54 -15.75 -14.64 -7.81
C ILE A 54 -15.26 -15.48 -9.00
N ASN A 55 -14.11 -16.14 -8.82
CA ASN A 55 -13.43 -16.83 -9.90
C ASN A 55 -13.96 -18.26 -10.16
N ARG A 56 -14.20 -19.02 -9.08
CA ARG A 56 -14.53 -20.45 -9.18
C ARG A 56 -16.01 -20.75 -9.13
N GLU A 57 -16.75 -20.09 -8.27
CA GLU A 57 -18.19 -20.33 -8.15
C GLU A 57 -18.96 -19.56 -9.22
N TRP A 58 -18.64 -18.28 -9.42
CA TRP A 58 -19.34 -17.44 -10.39
C TRP A 58 -18.68 -17.44 -11.77
N GLY A 59 -17.40 -17.71 -11.86
CA GLY A 59 -16.68 -17.84 -13.12
C GLY A 59 -16.51 -16.52 -13.89
N LEU A 60 -16.55 -15.38 -13.21
CA LEU A 60 -16.49 -14.06 -13.85
C LEU A 60 -15.16 -13.78 -14.55
N SER A 61 -14.08 -14.39 -14.10
CA SER A 61 -12.75 -14.28 -14.74
C SER A 61 -12.62 -15.08 -16.06
N LYS A 62 -13.67 -15.80 -16.48
CA LYS A 62 -13.67 -16.51 -17.76
C LYS A 62 -13.91 -15.60 -18.95
N ASN A 63 -14.40 -14.39 -18.72
CA ASN A 63 -14.58 -13.36 -19.74
C ASN A 63 -13.45 -12.33 -19.60
N GLU A 64 -12.73 -12.09 -20.68
CA GLU A 64 -11.77 -11.00 -20.74
C GLU A 64 -12.52 -9.71 -21.12
N ASN A 65 -12.27 -8.64 -20.34
CA ASN A 65 -12.80 -7.30 -20.59
C ASN A 65 -14.31 -7.27 -20.93
N PRO A 66 -15.20 -7.64 -20.00
CA PRO A 66 -16.65 -7.71 -20.27
C PRO A 66 -17.27 -6.35 -20.63
N ASN A 67 -16.61 -5.23 -20.29
CA ASN A 67 -17.04 -3.87 -20.60
C ASN A 67 -16.49 -3.34 -21.94
N GLN A 68 -15.72 -4.13 -22.68
CA GLN A 68 -15.16 -3.72 -23.96
C GLN A 68 -16.25 -3.28 -24.95
N GLY A 69 -16.09 -2.09 -25.51
CA GLY A 69 -17.05 -1.53 -26.48
C GLY A 69 -18.32 -0.93 -25.84
N ALA A 70 -18.36 -0.81 -24.52
CA ALA A 70 -19.41 -0.08 -23.83
C ALA A 70 -19.15 1.42 -23.97
N PHE A 71 -19.99 2.11 -24.78
CA PHE A 71 -19.78 3.54 -25.12
C PHE A 71 -19.64 4.45 -23.88
N ILE A 72 -20.36 4.16 -22.81
CA ILE A 72 -20.27 4.96 -21.57
C ILE A 72 -18.92 4.78 -20.86
N ILE A 73 -18.32 3.60 -20.93
CA ILE A 73 -17.00 3.36 -20.36
C ILE A 73 -15.92 4.09 -21.16
N ASP A 74 -16.02 4.08 -22.49
CA ASP A 74 -15.11 4.81 -23.38
C ASP A 74 -15.20 6.32 -23.09
N GLU A 75 -16.40 6.88 -23.03
CA GLU A 75 -16.63 8.31 -22.71
C GLU A 75 -16.07 8.70 -21.33
N LEU A 76 -16.31 7.88 -20.30
CA LEU A 76 -15.77 8.14 -18.95
C LEU A 76 -14.25 8.04 -18.92
N THR A 77 -13.66 7.13 -19.68
CA THR A 77 -12.22 6.98 -19.81
C THR A 77 -11.60 8.24 -20.42
N ASP A 78 -12.16 8.75 -21.50
CA ASP A 78 -11.71 9.98 -22.17
C ASP A 78 -11.79 11.20 -21.23
N LEU A 79 -12.88 11.33 -20.47
CA LEU A 79 -13.05 12.42 -19.49
C LEU A 79 -12.02 12.35 -18.35
N VAL A 80 -11.72 11.15 -17.87
CA VAL A 80 -10.69 10.95 -16.84
C VAL A 80 -9.30 11.24 -17.40
N GLU A 81 -9.00 10.76 -18.64
CA GLU A 81 -7.74 11.05 -19.31
C GLU A 81 -7.51 12.55 -19.46
N GLU A 82 -8.51 13.29 -19.95
CA GLU A 82 -8.43 14.75 -20.07
C GLU A 82 -8.14 15.43 -18.73
N SER A 83 -8.81 15.02 -17.66
CA SER A 83 -8.61 15.57 -16.33
C SER A 83 -7.20 15.29 -15.78
N VAL A 84 -6.68 14.12 -16.03
CA VAL A 84 -5.31 13.71 -15.64
C VAL A 84 -4.25 14.49 -16.43
N LEU A 85 -4.45 14.68 -17.74
CA LEU A 85 -3.55 15.44 -18.58
C LEU A 85 -3.48 16.91 -18.14
N GLN A 86 -4.61 17.52 -17.80
CA GLN A 86 -4.65 18.89 -17.24
C GLN A 86 -3.84 18.99 -15.94
N GLU A 87 -3.90 17.98 -15.08
CA GLU A 87 -3.10 17.98 -13.85
C GLU A 87 -1.60 17.79 -14.12
N PHE A 88 -1.22 16.99 -15.11
CA PHE A 88 0.16 16.89 -15.56
C PHE A 88 0.71 18.21 -16.12
N GLU A 89 -0.11 18.97 -16.86
CA GLU A 89 0.25 20.29 -17.34
C GLU A 89 0.51 21.24 -16.16
N ARG A 90 -0.39 21.28 -15.17
CA ARG A 90 -0.21 22.10 -13.95
C ARG A 90 1.07 21.79 -13.19
N ILE A 91 1.45 20.51 -13.12
CA ILE A 91 2.71 20.08 -12.49
C ILE A 91 3.91 20.49 -13.35
N SER A 92 3.81 20.33 -14.68
CA SER A 92 4.86 20.69 -15.63
C SER A 92 5.17 22.19 -15.63
N GLU A 93 4.14 23.05 -15.59
CA GLU A 93 4.26 24.50 -15.49
C GLU A 93 5.00 24.97 -14.22
N ARG A 94 4.99 24.14 -13.16
CA ARG A 94 5.68 24.39 -11.89
C ARG A 94 7.11 23.89 -11.84
N GLY A 95 7.67 23.48 -12.98
CA GLY A 95 9.00 22.89 -13.05
C GLY A 95 9.03 21.39 -12.83
N GLY A 96 7.94 20.69 -13.17
CA GLY A 96 7.79 19.26 -13.01
C GLY A 96 7.55 18.84 -11.56
N VAL A 97 7.70 17.56 -11.27
CA VAL A 97 7.40 17.00 -9.94
C VAL A 97 8.21 17.69 -8.84
N LEU A 98 9.51 17.91 -9.04
CA LEU A 98 10.38 18.54 -8.04
C LEU A 98 10.00 20.01 -7.78
N GLY A 99 9.80 20.80 -8.82
CA GLY A 99 9.39 22.20 -8.68
C GLY A 99 8.01 22.35 -8.02
N ALA A 100 7.08 21.47 -8.34
CA ALA A 100 5.78 21.41 -7.69
C ALA A 100 5.89 21.00 -6.20
N MET A 101 6.82 20.10 -5.86
CA MET A 101 7.09 19.71 -4.46
C MET A 101 7.71 20.86 -3.65
N GLU A 102 8.64 21.63 -4.23
CA GLU A 102 9.27 22.77 -3.57
C GLU A 102 8.25 23.86 -3.17
N THR A 103 7.21 24.03 -3.98
CA THR A 103 6.11 24.96 -3.69
C THR A 103 4.99 24.36 -2.85
N GLY A 104 5.09 23.08 -2.48
CA GLY A 104 4.08 22.37 -1.70
C GLY A 104 2.77 22.08 -2.44
N TYR A 105 2.77 22.15 -3.78
CA TYR A 105 1.56 22.03 -4.61
C TYR A 105 0.81 20.71 -4.37
N GLN A 106 1.47 19.56 -4.52
CA GLN A 106 0.83 18.25 -4.34
C GLN A 106 0.28 18.10 -2.92
N ARG A 107 1.03 18.56 -1.92
CA ARG A 107 0.58 18.51 -0.52
C ARG A 107 -0.67 19.34 -0.30
N SER A 108 -0.71 20.56 -0.82
CA SER A 108 -1.87 21.44 -0.68
C SER A 108 -3.10 20.83 -1.32
N ARG A 109 -2.98 20.30 -2.54
CA ARG A 109 -4.10 19.64 -3.23
C ARG A 109 -4.63 18.43 -2.46
N ILE A 110 -3.73 17.57 -1.96
CA ILE A 110 -4.11 16.40 -1.14
C ILE A 110 -4.81 16.84 0.16
N GLN A 111 -4.34 17.89 0.81
CA GLN A 111 -4.94 18.40 2.04
C GLN A 111 -6.32 19.03 1.80
N GLU A 112 -6.49 19.79 0.72
CA GLU A 112 -7.77 20.37 0.32
C GLU A 112 -8.81 19.28 0.07
N GLU A 113 -8.46 18.24 -0.71
CA GLU A 113 -9.35 17.11 -0.97
C GLU A 113 -9.65 16.32 0.31
N SER A 114 -8.65 16.07 1.15
CA SER A 114 -8.85 15.38 2.42
C SER A 114 -9.83 16.13 3.31
N LEU A 115 -9.71 17.46 3.40
CA LEU A 115 -10.63 18.29 4.17
C LEU A 115 -12.05 18.26 3.60
N HIS A 116 -12.17 18.30 2.26
CA HIS A 116 -13.46 18.19 1.59
C HIS A 116 -14.17 16.87 1.94
N TYR A 117 -13.48 15.75 1.81
CA TYR A 117 -14.04 14.43 2.17
C TYR A 117 -14.36 14.30 3.66
N GLU A 118 -13.52 14.83 4.55
CA GLU A 118 -13.81 14.84 6.00
C GLU A 118 -15.05 15.66 6.31
N THR A 119 -15.23 16.83 5.66
CA THR A 119 -16.44 17.63 5.81
C THR A 119 -17.68 16.86 5.39
N MET A 120 -17.64 16.21 4.22
CA MET A 120 -18.75 15.40 3.71
C MET A 120 -19.09 14.21 4.61
N LYS A 121 -18.09 13.59 5.27
CA LYS A 121 -18.32 12.55 6.26
C LYS A 121 -19.00 13.09 7.51
N HIS A 122 -18.60 14.29 7.96
CA HIS A 122 -19.15 14.92 9.16
C HIS A 122 -20.59 15.41 8.99
N ASP A 123 -20.91 16.00 7.85
CA ASP A 123 -22.26 16.50 7.58
C ASP A 123 -23.21 15.43 7.02
N GLY A 124 -22.70 14.23 6.73
CA GLY A 124 -23.48 13.07 6.26
C GLY A 124 -23.78 13.07 4.77
N THR A 125 -23.28 14.03 3.99
CA THR A 125 -23.44 14.03 2.52
C THR A 125 -22.67 12.91 1.84
N LEU A 126 -21.61 12.39 2.48
CA LEU A 126 -20.95 11.15 2.12
C LEU A 126 -21.32 10.04 3.12
N PRO A 127 -22.35 9.22 2.84
CA PRO A 127 -22.77 8.17 3.76
C PRO A 127 -21.75 7.02 3.78
N ILE A 128 -21.31 6.63 4.97
CA ILE A 128 -20.46 5.45 5.20
C ILE A 128 -21.19 4.54 6.18
N ILE A 129 -21.63 3.40 5.68
CA ILE A 129 -22.42 2.44 6.45
C ILE A 129 -21.62 1.93 7.66
N GLY A 130 -22.25 1.98 8.84
CA GLY A 130 -21.63 1.59 10.11
C GLY A 130 -20.64 2.61 10.67
N VAL A 131 -20.44 3.77 10.00
CA VAL A 131 -19.53 4.84 10.46
C VAL A 131 -20.28 6.12 10.79
N ASN A 132 -21.06 6.67 9.86
CA ASN A 132 -21.90 7.85 10.04
C ASN A 132 -23.37 7.62 9.65
N THR A 133 -23.68 6.48 9.02
CA THR A 133 -24.99 6.08 8.53
C THR A 133 -25.25 4.63 8.88
N PHE A 134 -26.49 4.25 9.16
CA PHE A 134 -26.89 2.89 9.52
C PHE A 134 -26.07 2.35 10.72
N LEU A 135 -26.01 3.16 11.78
CA LEU A 135 -25.27 2.81 12.97
C LEU A 135 -25.97 1.69 13.74
N ASN A 136 -25.19 0.83 14.37
CA ASN A 136 -25.73 -0.22 15.25
C ASN A 136 -26.35 0.42 16.51
N PRO A 137 -27.67 0.31 16.71
CA PRO A 137 -28.34 0.91 17.89
C PRO A 137 -27.96 0.22 19.20
N LYS A 138 -27.39 -0.98 19.13
CA LYS A 138 -26.92 -1.77 20.27
C LYS A 138 -25.42 -1.73 20.42
N GLN A 139 -24.77 -0.72 19.90
CA GLN A 139 -23.32 -0.58 20.01
C GLN A 139 -22.93 -0.51 21.48
N GLU A 140 -22.85 -1.68 22.12
CA GLU A 140 -22.09 -1.85 23.34
C GLU A 140 -20.70 -1.30 23.05
N LYS A 141 -20.17 -0.48 23.96
CA LYS A 141 -18.78 0.00 23.85
C LYS A 141 -17.95 -1.19 23.42
N ILE A 142 -17.12 -1.00 22.38
CA ILE A 142 -16.17 -2.01 21.95
C ILE A 142 -15.20 -2.22 23.12
N ASP A 143 -15.62 -3.01 24.12
CA ASP A 143 -14.79 -3.43 25.26
C ASP A 143 -13.92 -4.64 24.89
N GLU A 144 -14.22 -5.27 23.76
CA GLU A 144 -13.34 -6.28 23.17
C GLU A 144 -12.33 -5.58 22.25
N THR A 145 -11.20 -5.22 22.83
CA THR A 145 -10.02 -4.89 22.01
C THR A 145 -9.68 -6.14 21.22
N PRO A 146 -9.79 -6.10 19.87
CA PRO A 146 -9.46 -7.27 19.05
C PRO A 146 -8.04 -7.72 19.40
N GLU A 147 -7.83 -9.02 19.39
CA GLU A 147 -6.52 -9.61 19.64
C GLU A 147 -5.51 -9.07 18.60
N LEU A 148 -4.53 -8.33 19.09
CA LEU A 148 -3.48 -7.79 18.22
C LEU A 148 -2.46 -8.88 17.94
N GLN A 149 -2.33 -9.26 16.66
CA GLN A 149 -1.26 -10.16 16.22
C GLN A 149 0.10 -9.46 16.38
N ARG A 150 0.87 -9.91 17.35
CA ARG A 150 2.23 -9.41 17.61
C ARG A 150 3.20 -10.55 17.81
N SER A 151 4.43 -10.36 17.36
CA SER A 151 5.50 -11.32 17.63
C SER A 151 5.72 -11.47 19.14
N SER A 152 5.90 -12.71 19.58
CA SER A 152 6.25 -13.02 20.97
C SER A 152 7.65 -12.48 21.31
N GLU A 153 7.98 -12.39 22.59
CA GLU A 153 9.31 -11.95 23.00
C GLU A 153 10.39 -12.95 22.59
N GLU A 154 10.07 -14.26 22.62
CA GLU A 154 10.97 -15.32 22.16
C GLU A 154 11.28 -15.19 20.65
N GLU A 155 10.28 -14.90 19.81
CA GLU A 155 10.47 -14.68 18.38
C GLU A 155 11.38 -13.49 18.13
N LYS A 156 11.18 -12.37 18.86
CA LYS A 156 12.01 -11.17 18.74
C LYS A 156 13.46 -11.45 19.13
N GLN A 157 13.68 -12.12 20.27
CA GLN A 157 15.03 -12.46 20.73
C GLN A 157 15.71 -13.46 19.80
N SER A 158 14.98 -14.43 19.29
CA SER A 158 15.48 -15.38 18.27
C SER A 158 15.94 -14.62 17.02
N GLN A 159 15.14 -13.70 16.52
CA GLN A 159 15.50 -12.91 15.34
C GLN A 159 16.74 -12.03 15.58
N ILE A 160 16.85 -11.38 16.74
CA ILE A 160 17.99 -10.56 17.09
C ILE A 160 19.27 -11.42 17.20
N THR A 161 19.17 -12.59 17.80
CA THR A 161 20.31 -13.53 17.94
C THR A 161 20.79 -13.98 16.56
N ARG A 162 19.90 -14.44 15.72
CA ARG A 162 20.20 -14.87 14.34
C ARG A 162 20.82 -13.74 13.51
N LEU A 163 20.33 -12.51 13.66
CA LEU A 163 20.89 -11.34 12.98
C LEU A 163 22.35 -11.08 13.41
N ARG A 164 22.63 -11.14 14.72
CA ARG A 164 23.98 -10.92 15.25
C ARG A 164 24.95 -12.02 14.82
N GLU A 165 24.51 -13.27 14.82
CA GLU A 165 25.29 -14.42 14.34
C GLU A 165 25.60 -14.25 12.84
N PHE A 166 24.61 -13.90 12.01
CA PHE A 166 24.79 -13.65 10.59
C PHE A 166 25.80 -12.52 10.34
N GLN A 167 25.67 -11.39 11.03
CA GLN A 167 26.59 -10.27 10.89
C GLN A 167 28.02 -10.62 11.33
N SER A 168 28.14 -11.42 12.39
CA SER A 168 29.45 -11.89 12.91
C SER A 168 30.13 -12.82 11.93
N SER A 169 29.40 -13.79 11.39
CA SER A 169 29.95 -14.79 10.44
C SER A 169 30.39 -14.19 9.12
N HIS A 170 29.78 -13.10 8.66
CA HIS A 170 30.06 -12.48 7.37
C HIS A 170 30.79 -11.13 7.48
N LYS A 171 31.37 -10.80 8.63
CA LYS A 171 31.94 -9.47 8.90
C LYS A 171 32.93 -8.99 7.81
N SER A 172 33.89 -9.84 7.41
CA SER A 172 34.90 -9.47 6.42
C SER A 172 34.33 -9.31 5.01
N GLU A 173 33.35 -10.12 4.66
CA GLU A 173 32.73 -10.10 3.32
C GLU A 173 31.74 -8.94 3.20
N SER A 174 30.96 -8.70 4.25
CA SER A 174 29.99 -7.60 4.29
C SER A 174 30.68 -6.24 4.14
N GLU A 175 31.81 -6.00 4.84
CA GLU A 175 32.56 -4.75 4.69
C GLU A 175 33.00 -4.47 3.24
N LYS A 176 33.43 -5.51 2.52
CA LYS A 176 33.82 -5.39 1.09
C LYS A 176 32.63 -5.11 0.20
N MET A 177 31.52 -5.83 0.43
CA MET A 177 30.31 -5.67 -0.37
C MET A 177 29.63 -4.33 -0.15
N LEU A 178 29.60 -3.81 1.09
CA LEU A 178 29.04 -2.49 1.36
C LEU A 178 29.86 -1.36 0.70
N LYS A 179 31.21 -1.49 0.67
CA LYS A 179 32.06 -0.54 -0.08
C LYS A 179 31.76 -0.58 -1.58
N ARG A 180 31.63 -1.78 -2.15
CA ARG A 180 31.27 -1.94 -3.56
C ARG A 180 29.89 -1.36 -3.87
N LEU A 181 28.90 -1.60 -2.99
CA LEU A 181 27.55 -1.07 -3.14
C LEU A 181 27.54 0.47 -3.13
N LYS A 182 28.26 1.10 -2.19
CA LYS A 182 28.43 2.56 -2.15
C LYS A 182 29.07 3.10 -3.44
N ALA A 183 30.11 2.44 -3.91
CA ALA A 183 30.80 2.84 -5.15
C ALA A 183 29.84 2.75 -6.35
N ALA A 184 29.11 1.65 -6.52
CA ALA A 184 28.14 1.50 -7.59
C ALA A 184 27.07 2.58 -7.56
N ALA A 185 26.55 2.92 -6.37
CA ALA A 185 25.54 3.98 -6.20
C ALA A 185 26.09 5.37 -6.57
N THR A 186 27.32 5.69 -6.18
CA THR A 186 27.93 7.00 -6.46
C THR A 186 28.43 7.18 -7.87
N GLN A 187 28.73 6.07 -8.56
CA GLN A 187 29.24 6.06 -9.94
C GLN A 187 28.14 5.82 -10.98
N ASN A 188 26.87 5.77 -10.56
CA ASN A 188 25.71 5.44 -11.42
C ASN A 188 25.85 4.10 -12.16
N GLU A 189 26.46 3.12 -11.51
CA GLU A 189 26.53 1.75 -12.02
C GLU A 189 25.23 0.99 -11.72
N ASN A 190 25.12 -0.26 -12.19
CA ASN A 190 23.98 -1.13 -11.90
C ASN A 190 23.97 -1.56 -10.43
N VAL A 191 23.28 -0.78 -9.58
CA VAL A 191 23.15 -1.05 -8.14
C VAL A 191 22.47 -2.39 -7.88
N PHE A 192 21.52 -2.82 -8.73
CA PHE A 192 20.79 -4.06 -8.53
C PHE A 192 21.69 -5.30 -8.64
N GLU A 193 22.62 -5.30 -9.58
CA GLU A 193 23.59 -6.39 -9.74
C GLU A 193 24.43 -6.58 -8.47
N VAL A 194 24.94 -5.47 -7.90
CA VAL A 194 25.74 -5.49 -6.68
C VAL A 194 24.87 -5.86 -5.47
N LEU A 195 23.61 -5.42 -5.44
CA LEU A 195 22.67 -5.71 -4.37
C LEU A 195 22.37 -7.21 -4.26
N ILE A 196 22.21 -7.94 -5.37
CA ILE A 196 22.01 -9.40 -5.38
C ILE A 196 23.15 -10.12 -4.65
N GLU A 197 24.38 -9.66 -4.81
CA GLU A 197 25.53 -10.24 -4.10
C GLU A 197 25.59 -9.76 -2.64
N ALA A 198 25.26 -8.51 -2.39
CA ALA A 198 25.30 -7.93 -1.05
C ALA A 198 24.29 -8.59 -0.08
N VAL A 199 23.08 -8.93 -0.53
CA VAL A 199 22.05 -9.56 0.33
C VAL A 199 22.45 -10.93 0.86
N ARG A 200 23.45 -11.57 0.26
CA ARG A 200 23.95 -12.87 0.70
C ARG A 200 24.80 -12.78 1.97
N VAL A 201 25.41 -11.61 2.23
CA VAL A 201 26.41 -11.41 3.29
C VAL A 201 26.16 -10.17 4.13
N CYS A 202 25.21 -9.34 3.76
CA CYS A 202 24.83 -8.10 4.47
C CYS A 202 23.40 -8.16 4.95
N SER A 203 23.13 -7.66 6.15
CA SER A 203 21.75 -7.47 6.62
C SER A 203 21.10 -6.25 5.98
N LEU A 204 19.77 -6.21 6.02
CA LEU A 204 18.97 -5.09 5.50
C LEU A 204 19.44 -3.74 6.06
N GLY A 205 19.64 -3.64 7.38
CA GLY A 205 20.12 -2.41 8.01
C GLY A 205 21.48 -1.97 7.48
N GLN A 206 22.45 -2.89 7.35
CA GLN A 206 23.77 -2.56 6.81
C GLN A 206 23.70 -2.04 5.36
N ILE A 207 22.86 -2.64 4.53
CA ILE A 207 22.64 -2.19 3.14
C ILE A 207 22.01 -0.81 3.12
N THR A 208 20.95 -0.61 3.91
CA THR A 208 20.24 0.66 4.01
C THR A 208 21.16 1.79 4.49
N ASP A 209 21.93 1.56 5.55
CA ASP A 209 22.90 2.53 6.05
C ASP A 209 23.94 2.89 5.00
N ALA A 210 24.45 1.89 4.26
CA ALA A 210 25.41 2.12 3.20
C ALA A 210 24.85 2.99 2.05
N LEU A 211 23.59 2.79 1.69
CA LEU A 211 22.92 3.59 0.66
C LEU A 211 22.58 4.99 1.17
N PHE A 212 22.20 5.14 2.44
CA PHE A 212 22.00 6.44 3.07
C PHE A 212 23.28 7.27 3.15
N ASP A 213 24.41 6.62 3.43
CA ASP A 213 25.72 7.28 3.42
C ASP A 213 26.11 7.77 2.02
N ALA A 214 25.69 7.06 0.96
CA ALA A 214 25.99 7.42 -0.42
C ALA A 214 25.05 8.49 -0.99
N GLY A 215 23.73 8.38 -0.74
CA GLY A 215 22.68 9.19 -1.35
C GLY A 215 21.92 10.10 -0.40
N GLY A 216 22.17 10.00 0.92
CA GLY A 216 21.41 10.70 1.95
C GLY A 216 20.11 10.01 2.32
N GLN A 217 19.57 10.40 3.47
CA GLN A 217 18.28 9.93 3.96
C GLN A 217 17.16 10.84 3.48
N TYR A 218 16.04 10.25 3.06
CA TYR A 218 14.83 11.02 2.88
C TYR A 218 14.40 11.68 4.19
N ARG A 219 14.22 12.98 4.15
CA ARG A 219 13.62 13.74 5.26
C ARG A 219 12.36 14.40 4.76
N ARG A 220 11.26 14.14 5.47
CA ARG A 220 10.00 14.82 5.19
C ARG A 220 10.20 16.32 5.42
N SER A 221 10.01 17.13 4.38
CA SER A 221 9.91 18.58 4.54
C SER A 221 8.59 18.86 5.28
N MET A 222 8.70 19.43 6.47
CA MET A 222 7.53 19.86 7.26
C MET A 222 7.21 21.31 6.95
#